data_c16628435c02b37a55d7d31aa77f7022
#
_entry.id   c16628435c02b37a55d7d31aa77f7022
#
_cell.length_a   1.000
_cell.length_b   1.000
_cell.length_c   1.000
_cell.angle_alpha   90.00
_cell.angle_beta   90.00
_cell.angle_gamma   90.00
#
_symmetry.space_group_name_H-M   'P 1'
#
loop_
_entity.id
_entity.type
_entity.pdbx_description
1 polymer ?
#
loop_
_entity_poly.entity_id
_entity_poly.type
_entity_poly.pdbx_seq_one_letter_code
_entity_poly.pdbx_strand_id
1 'polypeptide(L)'
;KRYLIRTRSHEPIESVQEMYLGIALHLAMPEKQDRLQWVKKFYDILSRLEVTMATPTLANARKPYHQLSSCFIDTVPDSLEGIYRSLDNFAMVSKFGGGMGMYFGKVRAAGGNIRGFKGVAGGVIRWMKLVNDTAVAVDQLGMRQGAVAVYLDVWHKDLPEFLQLRTNNGDDRMKAHDIFPAVCYPDLFWRMAKRDLNQQWHLFCPNEIMTVKGYCLEDYYGEEWEQRYMDCVNDSRLSKRSMSIKDIVRLILRSAVETGTPFTFNRDTVNRANPNAHRGIIYCSNLCTEIAQNMSSIETVSTEICTEDGDTVVVKTIRPGDFVVCNLASLSLGHLPLEDEKQMKEKVATVVRALDNVIELNFYPIPFAQITNHRYRSIGLGVSGYHHALAVRGIRWESEEHLSFMDKVFERINYAAIAASSELAKEKGAYHYFEGSDWQTGAYFIKRGYNSPEWKALAVKVSTQGMRNA
;
A
#
# COMPACT_ATOMS: atom_id res chain seq x y z
N LYS A 1 -19.01 16.70 -11.72
CA LYS A 1 -20.08 15.73 -12.01
C LYS A 1 -19.89 14.38 -11.32
N ARG A 2 -18.66 13.87 -11.14
CA ARG A 2 -18.36 12.52 -10.64
C ARG A 2 -18.67 12.32 -9.15
N TYR A 3 -18.45 13.32 -8.30
CA TYR A 3 -18.52 13.21 -6.84
C TYR A 3 -19.81 13.76 -6.23
N LEU A 4 -20.59 14.56 -6.98
CA LEU A 4 -21.82 15.12 -6.47
C LEU A 4 -22.88 14.05 -6.21
N ILE A 5 -23.60 14.18 -5.12
CA ILE A 5 -24.76 13.34 -4.82
C ILE A 5 -25.84 13.59 -5.89
N ARG A 6 -26.50 12.51 -6.32
CA ARG A 6 -27.48 12.53 -7.40
C ARG A 6 -28.77 11.86 -6.98
N THR A 7 -29.84 12.25 -7.63
CA THR A 7 -31.12 11.53 -7.60
C THR A 7 -30.98 10.16 -8.27
N ARG A 8 -32.03 9.33 -8.18
CA ARG A 8 -32.13 8.07 -8.93
C ARG A 8 -32.14 8.30 -10.45
N SER A 9 -32.55 9.50 -10.92
CA SER A 9 -32.51 9.91 -12.33
C SER A 9 -31.16 10.52 -12.74
N HIS A 10 -30.11 10.36 -11.90
CA HIS A 10 -28.74 10.85 -12.14
C HIS A 10 -28.56 12.37 -12.16
N GLU A 11 -29.52 13.15 -11.70
CA GLU A 11 -29.39 14.61 -11.59
C GLU A 11 -28.67 15.01 -10.30
N PRO A 12 -27.65 15.91 -10.35
CA PRO A 12 -27.01 16.43 -9.16
C PRO A 12 -28.01 17.19 -8.26
N ILE A 13 -27.97 16.92 -6.96
CA ILE A 13 -28.82 17.59 -5.95
C ILE A 13 -28.02 18.46 -4.99
N GLU A 14 -26.72 18.59 -5.21
CA GLU A 14 -25.83 19.47 -4.46
C GLU A 14 -24.91 20.26 -5.39
N SER A 15 -24.52 21.46 -5.02
CA SER A 15 -23.46 22.21 -5.63
C SER A 15 -22.07 21.72 -5.18
N VAL A 16 -21.00 22.19 -5.84
CA VAL A 16 -19.63 21.86 -5.46
C VAL A 16 -19.30 22.38 -4.05
N GLN A 17 -19.80 23.55 -3.69
CA GLN A 17 -19.61 24.17 -2.37
C GLN A 17 -20.31 23.36 -1.26
N GLU A 18 -21.53 22.92 -1.50
CA GLU A 18 -22.26 22.04 -0.57
C GLU A 18 -21.57 20.68 -0.43
N MET A 19 -21.01 20.15 -1.52
CA MET A 19 -20.18 18.94 -1.47
C MET A 19 -18.99 19.13 -0.52
N TYR A 20 -18.21 20.20 -0.68
CA TYR A 20 -17.05 20.43 0.19
C TYR A 20 -17.46 20.73 1.63
N LEU A 21 -18.55 21.44 1.84
CA LEU A 21 -19.07 21.67 3.19
C LEU A 21 -19.51 20.36 3.85
N GLY A 22 -20.25 19.52 3.15
CA GLY A 22 -20.68 18.22 3.65
C GLY A 22 -19.49 17.30 4.00
N ILE A 23 -18.43 17.30 3.17
CA ILE A 23 -17.18 16.57 3.47
C ILE A 23 -16.52 17.15 4.73
N ALA A 24 -16.40 18.46 4.83
CA ALA A 24 -15.78 19.11 5.98
C ALA A 24 -16.54 18.84 7.29
N LEU A 25 -17.87 18.87 7.24
CA LEU A 25 -18.74 18.49 8.38
C LEU A 25 -18.49 17.05 8.81
N HIS A 26 -18.44 16.13 7.86
CA HIS A 26 -18.17 14.71 8.12
C HIS A 26 -16.80 14.51 8.75
N LEU A 27 -15.74 15.08 8.17
CA LEU A 27 -14.38 14.97 8.68
C LEU A 27 -14.20 15.58 10.08
N ALA A 28 -15.01 16.55 10.46
CA ALA A 28 -14.96 17.17 11.78
C ALA A 28 -15.77 16.43 12.87
N MET A 29 -16.50 15.36 12.52
CA MET A 29 -17.33 14.62 13.49
C MET A 29 -16.56 14.09 14.71
N PRO A 30 -15.32 13.57 14.58
CA PRO A 30 -14.56 13.07 15.72
C PRO A 30 -14.01 14.16 16.65
N GLU A 31 -14.04 15.43 16.21
CA GLU A 31 -13.52 16.53 17.02
C GLU A 31 -14.42 16.81 18.21
N LYS A 32 -13.86 16.75 19.42
CA LYS A 32 -14.59 16.96 20.67
C LYS A 32 -14.71 18.44 21.05
N GLN A 33 -13.70 19.24 20.67
CA GLN A 33 -13.62 20.67 20.93
C GLN A 33 -13.52 21.44 19.61
N ASP A 34 -14.01 22.67 19.59
CA ASP A 34 -13.90 23.59 18.46
C ASP A 34 -14.34 23.01 17.11
N ARG A 35 -15.31 22.08 17.12
CA ARG A 35 -15.74 21.33 15.91
C ARG A 35 -16.07 22.26 14.73
N LEU A 36 -16.77 23.37 14.97
CA LEU A 36 -17.11 24.33 13.91
C LEU A 36 -15.88 25.04 13.31
N GLN A 37 -14.85 25.28 14.12
CA GLN A 37 -13.60 25.83 13.61
C GLN A 37 -12.88 24.79 12.71
N TRP A 38 -12.92 23.51 13.09
CA TRP A 38 -12.37 22.43 12.22
C TRP A 38 -13.17 22.28 10.94
N VAL A 39 -14.49 22.35 10.98
CA VAL A 39 -15.33 22.39 9.75
C VAL A 39 -14.87 23.51 8.83
N LYS A 40 -14.67 24.73 9.35
CA LYS A 40 -14.21 25.86 8.57
C LYS A 40 -12.83 25.63 7.97
N LYS A 41 -11.87 25.13 8.77
CA LYS A 41 -10.50 24.82 8.28
C LYS A 41 -10.51 23.76 7.18
N PHE A 42 -11.26 22.66 7.35
CA PHE A 42 -11.38 21.61 6.33
C PHE A 42 -12.08 22.12 5.07
N TYR A 43 -13.14 22.92 5.22
CA TYR A 43 -13.82 23.55 4.09
C TYR A 43 -12.89 24.47 3.31
N ASP A 44 -12.16 25.35 4.01
CA ASP A 44 -11.27 26.34 3.38
C ASP A 44 -10.20 25.66 2.51
N ILE A 45 -9.52 24.64 3.01
CA ILE A 45 -8.47 23.95 2.25
C ILE A 45 -9.02 23.17 1.02
N LEU A 46 -10.23 22.62 1.13
CA LEU A 46 -10.88 21.87 0.05
C LEU A 46 -11.47 22.82 -1.01
N SER A 47 -12.23 23.84 -0.59
CA SER A 47 -12.91 24.76 -1.50
C SER A 47 -11.98 25.69 -2.27
N ARG A 48 -10.80 25.99 -1.70
CA ARG A 48 -9.72 26.74 -2.35
C ARG A 48 -8.84 25.87 -3.25
N LEU A 49 -9.12 24.59 -3.35
CA LEU A 49 -8.33 23.61 -4.12
C LEU A 49 -6.85 23.52 -3.67
N GLU A 50 -6.58 23.86 -2.42
CA GLU A 50 -5.24 23.73 -1.82
C GLU A 50 -4.91 22.25 -1.51
N VAL A 51 -5.96 21.44 -1.31
CA VAL A 51 -5.88 20.01 -0.98
C VAL A 51 -6.96 19.25 -1.74
N THR A 52 -6.63 18.05 -2.18
CA THR A 52 -7.60 17.06 -2.62
C THR A 52 -7.52 15.82 -1.75
N MET A 53 -8.67 15.29 -1.35
CA MET A 53 -8.76 14.01 -0.65
C MET A 53 -8.88 12.85 -1.64
N ALA A 54 -8.63 11.63 -1.18
CA ALA A 54 -8.85 10.43 -1.99
C ALA A 54 -10.28 10.38 -2.56
N THR A 55 -10.43 9.79 -3.76
CA THR A 55 -11.75 9.66 -4.42
C THR A 55 -12.84 9.10 -3.51
N PRO A 56 -12.62 8.03 -2.71
CA PRO A 56 -13.66 7.54 -1.80
C PRO A 56 -14.07 8.56 -0.73
N THR A 57 -13.12 9.32 -0.18
CA THR A 57 -13.43 10.39 0.78
C THR A 57 -14.35 11.45 0.14
N LEU A 58 -13.98 11.94 -1.07
CA LEU A 58 -14.79 12.93 -1.79
C LEU A 58 -16.17 12.41 -2.19
N ALA A 59 -16.28 11.12 -2.51
CA ALA A 59 -17.50 10.52 -3.00
C ALA A 59 -18.45 10.03 -1.89
N ASN A 60 -17.93 9.56 -0.75
CA ASN A 60 -18.68 8.79 0.22
C ASN A 60 -18.84 9.46 1.60
N ALA A 61 -18.04 10.49 1.95
CA ALA A 61 -18.06 11.13 3.27
C ALA A 61 -19.45 11.66 3.69
N ARG A 62 -20.42 11.74 2.79
CA ARG A 62 -21.77 12.23 3.05
C ARG A 62 -22.85 11.15 2.90
N LYS A 63 -22.45 9.90 2.79
CA LYS A 63 -23.35 8.78 2.47
C LYS A 63 -23.35 7.73 3.58
N PRO A 64 -24.43 6.94 3.70
CA PRO A 64 -24.38 5.68 4.43
C PRO A 64 -23.26 4.79 3.86
N TYR A 65 -22.64 3.96 4.70
CA TYR A 65 -21.51 3.10 4.29
C TYR A 65 -20.35 3.91 3.71
N HIS A 66 -19.93 4.95 4.42
CA HIS A 66 -18.88 5.88 4.05
C HIS A 66 -17.48 5.22 4.15
N GLN A 67 -17.18 4.30 3.23
CA GLN A 67 -15.86 3.80 3.00
C GLN A 67 -15.02 4.93 2.37
N LEU A 68 -13.96 5.39 3.08
CA LEU A 68 -13.22 6.61 2.76
C LEU A 68 -11.82 6.34 2.21
N SER A 69 -11.32 5.10 2.33
CA SER A 69 -9.96 4.70 1.96
C SER A 69 -9.90 4.22 0.51
N SER A 70 -8.83 4.57 -0.20
CA SER A 70 -8.74 4.29 -1.64
C SER A 70 -8.17 2.93 -1.97
N CYS A 71 -7.25 2.41 -1.17
CA CYS A 71 -6.52 1.19 -1.46
C CYS A 71 -6.34 0.32 -0.22
N PHE A 72 -6.19 -0.99 -0.50
CA PHE A 72 -5.94 -2.01 0.51
C PHE A 72 -4.85 -2.95 0.02
N ILE A 73 -4.15 -3.63 0.95
CA ILE A 73 -3.12 -4.61 0.57
C ILE A 73 -3.30 -5.87 1.42
N ASP A 74 -3.26 -7.03 0.76
CA ASP A 74 -3.37 -8.35 1.38
C ASP A 74 -2.17 -9.24 1.08
N THR A 75 -1.81 -10.08 2.04
CA THR A 75 -0.78 -11.12 1.89
C THR A 75 -1.48 -12.47 1.74
N VAL A 76 -1.47 -13.01 0.53
CA VAL A 76 -2.16 -14.26 0.20
C VAL A 76 -1.38 -15.45 0.78
N PRO A 77 -1.96 -16.23 1.72
CA PRO A 77 -1.28 -17.40 2.27
C PRO A 77 -1.34 -18.59 1.32
N ASP A 78 -0.38 -19.53 1.48
CA ASP A 78 -0.30 -20.74 0.66
C ASP A 78 -1.27 -21.84 1.13
N SER A 79 -2.56 -21.53 1.17
CA SER A 79 -3.62 -22.48 1.49
C SER A 79 -4.89 -22.18 0.69
N LEU A 80 -5.68 -23.22 0.40
CA LEU A 80 -6.93 -23.05 -0.35
C LEU A 80 -7.89 -22.08 0.37
N GLU A 81 -8.08 -22.26 1.67
CA GLU A 81 -8.94 -21.40 2.47
C GLU A 81 -8.42 -19.94 2.47
N GLY A 82 -7.11 -19.75 2.62
CA GLY A 82 -6.50 -18.43 2.62
C GLY A 82 -6.60 -17.72 1.29
N ILE A 83 -6.36 -18.41 0.17
CA ILE A 83 -6.49 -17.85 -1.18
C ILE A 83 -7.93 -17.40 -1.43
N TYR A 84 -8.92 -18.24 -1.13
CA TYR A 84 -10.34 -17.86 -1.30
C TYR A 84 -10.78 -16.76 -0.35
N ARG A 85 -10.27 -16.70 0.89
CA ARG A 85 -10.50 -15.56 1.78
C ARG A 85 -9.94 -14.27 1.20
N SER A 86 -8.75 -14.29 0.62
CA SER A 86 -8.18 -13.12 -0.05
C SER A 86 -9.02 -12.67 -1.24
N LEU A 87 -9.61 -13.59 -2.00
CA LEU A 87 -10.56 -13.27 -3.07
C LEU A 87 -11.87 -12.68 -2.54
N ASP A 88 -12.43 -13.21 -1.46
CA ASP A 88 -13.61 -12.65 -0.79
C ASP A 88 -13.33 -11.23 -0.26
N ASN A 89 -12.21 -11.04 0.44
CA ASN A 89 -11.76 -9.73 0.88
C ASN A 89 -11.64 -8.74 -0.30
N PHE A 90 -11.07 -9.17 -1.42
CA PHE A 90 -10.96 -8.35 -2.62
C PHE A 90 -12.35 -7.98 -3.18
N ALA A 91 -13.26 -8.94 -3.29
CA ALA A 91 -14.63 -8.67 -3.76
C ALA A 91 -15.34 -7.65 -2.86
N MET A 92 -15.21 -7.78 -1.53
CA MET A 92 -15.79 -6.84 -0.57
C MET A 92 -15.17 -5.46 -0.66
N VAL A 93 -13.85 -5.35 -0.77
CA VAL A 93 -13.14 -4.08 -0.96
C VAL A 93 -13.58 -3.41 -2.26
N SER A 94 -13.64 -4.16 -3.38
CA SER A 94 -14.06 -3.65 -4.69
C SER A 94 -15.48 -3.13 -4.64
N LYS A 95 -16.43 -3.89 -4.08
CA LYS A 95 -17.82 -3.48 -3.89
C LYS A 95 -17.97 -2.10 -3.24
N PHE A 96 -17.11 -1.75 -2.29
CA PHE A 96 -17.16 -0.47 -1.59
C PHE A 96 -16.18 0.59 -2.16
N GLY A 97 -15.68 0.36 -3.38
CA GLY A 97 -14.91 1.37 -4.13
C GLY A 97 -13.42 1.42 -3.84
N GLY A 98 -12.85 0.43 -3.14
CA GLY A 98 -11.42 0.31 -2.90
C GLY A 98 -10.68 -0.45 -4.00
N GLY A 99 -9.45 -0.07 -4.31
CA GLY A 99 -8.50 -0.86 -5.09
C GLY A 99 -7.66 -1.76 -4.19
N MET A 100 -7.04 -2.81 -4.75
CA MET A 100 -6.27 -3.75 -3.94
C MET A 100 -4.90 -4.06 -4.50
N GLY A 101 -3.91 -4.26 -3.63
CA GLY A 101 -2.65 -4.93 -3.90
C GLY A 101 -2.68 -6.33 -3.25
N MET A 102 -2.27 -7.36 -3.98
CA MET A 102 -2.26 -8.73 -3.47
C MET A 102 -0.87 -9.34 -3.66
N TYR A 103 -0.23 -9.76 -2.56
CA TYR A 103 1.07 -10.41 -2.60
C TYR A 103 0.93 -11.92 -2.69
N PHE A 104 1.39 -12.51 -3.78
CA PHE A 104 1.35 -13.94 -4.07
C PHE A 104 2.69 -14.67 -3.88
N GLY A 105 3.73 -13.97 -3.42
CA GLY A 105 5.06 -14.55 -3.24
C GLY A 105 5.16 -15.71 -2.25
N LYS A 106 4.15 -15.89 -1.38
CA LYS A 106 4.06 -17.05 -0.46
C LYS A 106 3.44 -18.29 -1.11
N VAL A 107 2.68 -18.12 -2.20
CA VAL A 107 1.95 -19.23 -2.84
C VAL A 107 2.90 -20.12 -3.63
N ARG A 108 2.78 -21.43 -3.44
CA ARG A 108 3.64 -22.41 -4.12
C ARG A 108 3.55 -22.36 -5.65
N ALA A 109 4.70 -22.59 -6.28
CA ALA A 109 4.81 -22.60 -7.73
C ALA A 109 4.18 -23.84 -8.37
N ALA A 110 3.95 -23.77 -9.69
CA ALA A 110 3.56 -24.91 -10.51
C ALA A 110 4.55 -26.06 -10.37
N GLY A 111 4.01 -27.27 -10.30
CA GLY A 111 4.81 -28.49 -10.08
C GLY A 111 5.26 -28.69 -8.62
N GLY A 112 4.82 -27.82 -7.69
CA GLY A 112 5.05 -28.01 -6.26
C GLY A 112 4.32 -29.24 -5.69
N ASN A 113 4.65 -29.54 -4.42
CA ASN A 113 4.08 -30.68 -3.71
C ASN A 113 2.74 -30.29 -3.03
N ILE A 114 1.72 -31.15 -3.12
CA ILE A 114 0.48 -31.02 -2.34
C ILE A 114 0.23 -32.34 -1.61
N ARG A 115 0.18 -32.31 -0.28
CA ARG A 115 -0.06 -33.48 0.58
C ARG A 115 0.83 -34.71 0.27
N GLY A 116 2.11 -34.45 -0.05
CA GLY A 116 3.05 -35.53 -0.41
C GLY A 116 3.07 -35.90 -1.91
N PHE A 117 2.10 -35.46 -2.70
CA PHE A 117 2.08 -35.70 -4.14
C PHE A 117 2.93 -34.64 -4.88
N LYS A 118 4.03 -35.07 -5.47
CA LYS A 118 4.91 -34.19 -6.23
C LYS A 118 4.32 -33.82 -7.59
N GLY A 119 4.57 -32.60 -8.05
CA GLY A 119 4.21 -32.16 -9.40
C GLY A 119 2.74 -31.77 -9.62
N VAL A 120 1.90 -31.73 -8.58
CA VAL A 120 0.45 -31.54 -8.74
C VAL A 120 -0.02 -30.10 -8.53
N ALA A 121 0.79 -29.22 -7.93
CA ALA A 121 0.43 -27.82 -7.75
C ALA A 121 0.26 -27.09 -9.09
N GLY A 122 -0.81 -26.31 -9.22
CA GLY A 122 -1.12 -25.56 -10.44
C GLY A 122 -0.35 -24.24 -10.58
N GLY A 123 0.35 -23.81 -9.52
CA GLY A 123 1.07 -22.54 -9.48
C GLY A 123 0.19 -21.30 -9.37
N VAL A 124 0.83 -20.12 -9.35
CA VAL A 124 0.14 -18.84 -9.10
C VAL A 124 -0.74 -18.40 -10.28
N ILE A 125 -0.43 -18.79 -11.51
CA ILE A 125 -1.12 -18.31 -12.72
C ILE A 125 -2.60 -18.66 -12.71
N ARG A 126 -2.96 -19.86 -12.23
CA ARG A 126 -4.37 -20.27 -12.12
C ARG A 126 -5.15 -19.41 -11.12
N TRP A 127 -4.52 -19.01 -10.05
CA TRP A 127 -5.11 -18.11 -9.05
C TRP A 127 -5.25 -16.68 -9.60
N MET A 128 -4.30 -16.21 -10.44
CA MET A 128 -4.41 -14.93 -11.13
C MET A 128 -5.64 -14.86 -12.03
N LYS A 129 -6.06 -15.97 -12.62
CA LYS A 129 -7.30 -16.04 -13.40
C LYS A 129 -8.54 -15.74 -12.54
N LEU A 130 -8.61 -16.35 -11.35
CA LEU A 130 -9.71 -16.07 -10.41
C LEU A 130 -9.71 -14.62 -9.90
N VAL A 131 -8.53 -14.05 -9.64
CA VAL A 131 -8.40 -12.64 -9.29
C VAL A 131 -8.91 -11.75 -10.43
N ASN A 132 -8.54 -12.05 -11.66
CA ASN A 132 -9.01 -11.36 -12.87
C ASN A 132 -10.54 -11.40 -13.00
N ASP A 133 -11.12 -12.61 -12.89
CA ASP A 133 -12.55 -12.80 -13.04
C ASP A 133 -13.33 -12.11 -11.89
N THR A 134 -12.76 -12.10 -10.67
CA THR A 134 -13.31 -11.34 -9.54
C THR A 134 -13.27 -9.83 -9.80
N ALA A 135 -12.17 -9.30 -10.37
CA ALA A 135 -12.05 -7.88 -10.73
C ALA A 135 -13.10 -7.45 -11.75
N VAL A 136 -13.40 -8.33 -12.71
CA VAL A 136 -14.43 -8.09 -13.73
C VAL A 136 -15.84 -8.24 -13.17
N ALA A 137 -16.06 -9.24 -12.30
CA ALA A 137 -17.38 -9.56 -11.75
C ALA A 137 -17.88 -8.54 -10.72
N VAL A 138 -16.96 -7.95 -9.94
CA VAL A 138 -17.31 -7.04 -8.84
C VAL A 138 -16.73 -5.65 -9.12
N ASP A 139 -17.52 -4.83 -9.79
CA ASP A 139 -17.16 -3.45 -10.04
C ASP A 139 -17.34 -2.54 -8.80
N GLN A 140 -16.75 -1.36 -8.86
CA GLN A 140 -16.82 -0.35 -7.80
C GLN A 140 -18.11 0.47 -7.93
N LEU A 141 -19.24 -0.06 -7.42
CA LEU A 141 -20.55 0.61 -7.37
C LEU A 141 -21.08 1.05 -8.75
N GLY A 142 -20.75 0.36 -9.82
CA GLY A 142 -21.13 0.75 -11.20
C GLY A 142 -20.43 2.04 -11.67
N MET A 143 -19.45 2.56 -10.91
CA MET A 143 -18.74 3.83 -11.20
C MET A 143 -17.34 3.61 -11.74
N ARG A 144 -16.71 2.47 -11.41
CA ARG A 144 -15.38 2.04 -11.82
C ARG A 144 -15.34 0.53 -11.94
N GLN A 145 -14.52 0.01 -12.81
CA GLN A 145 -14.16 -1.40 -12.81
C GLN A 145 -13.36 -1.75 -11.57
N GLY A 146 -13.51 -2.99 -11.08
CA GLY A 146 -12.64 -3.54 -10.05
C GLY A 146 -11.18 -3.48 -10.52
N ALA A 147 -10.26 -3.13 -9.62
CA ALA A 147 -8.87 -2.95 -9.97
C ALA A 147 -7.96 -3.54 -8.89
N VAL A 148 -6.97 -4.35 -9.32
CA VAL A 148 -6.04 -5.04 -8.43
C VAL A 148 -4.66 -5.14 -9.06
N ALA A 149 -3.62 -4.84 -8.27
CA ALA A 149 -2.25 -5.19 -8.59
C ALA A 149 -1.87 -6.50 -7.90
N VAL A 150 -1.24 -7.40 -8.63
CA VAL A 150 -0.76 -8.69 -8.13
C VAL A 150 0.76 -8.70 -8.13
N TYR A 151 1.35 -9.02 -6.98
CA TYR A 151 2.79 -8.92 -6.75
C TYR A 151 3.43 -10.29 -6.63
N LEU A 152 4.55 -10.48 -7.32
CA LEU A 152 5.36 -11.71 -7.26
C LEU A 152 6.84 -11.35 -7.19
N ASP A 153 7.63 -12.15 -6.47
CA ASP A 153 9.06 -11.93 -6.37
C ASP A 153 9.80 -12.39 -7.65
N VAL A 154 10.86 -11.67 -8.02
CA VAL A 154 11.69 -11.98 -9.20
C VAL A 154 12.37 -13.35 -9.12
N TRP A 155 12.43 -13.96 -7.95
CA TRP A 155 12.99 -15.30 -7.71
C TRP A 155 11.93 -16.42 -7.67
N HIS A 156 10.64 -16.09 -7.82
CA HIS A 156 9.56 -17.09 -7.84
C HIS A 156 9.59 -17.94 -9.12
N LYS A 157 9.37 -19.25 -9.00
CA LYS A 157 9.53 -20.21 -10.12
C LYS A 157 8.57 -19.94 -11.28
N ASP A 158 7.39 -19.38 -11.01
CA ASP A 158 6.37 -19.04 -12.01
C ASP A 158 6.55 -17.64 -12.63
N LEU A 159 7.66 -16.94 -12.34
CA LEU A 159 7.91 -15.59 -12.85
C LEU A 159 7.81 -15.46 -14.37
N PRO A 160 8.36 -16.38 -15.20
CA PRO A 160 8.30 -16.22 -16.65
C PRO A 160 6.88 -16.24 -17.20
N GLU A 161 6.02 -17.08 -16.65
CA GLU A 161 4.61 -17.18 -17.00
C GLU A 161 3.83 -15.96 -16.47
N PHE A 162 4.17 -15.49 -15.26
CA PHE A 162 3.59 -14.29 -14.65
C PHE A 162 3.85 -13.02 -15.49
N LEU A 163 5.05 -12.85 -16.03
CA LEU A 163 5.40 -11.73 -16.91
C LEU A 163 4.64 -11.72 -18.25
N GLN A 164 4.02 -12.84 -18.60
CA GLN A 164 3.25 -12.98 -19.84
C GLN A 164 1.72 -12.92 -19.64
N LEU A 165 1.24 -12.69 -18.42
CA LEU A 165 -0.19 -12.68 -18.08
C LEU A 165 -1.03 -11.77 -18.98
N ARG A 166 -0.51 -10.61 -19.37
CA ARG A 166 -1.23 -9.61 -20.16
C ARG A 166 -0.81 -9.50 -21.61
N THR A 167 0.23 -10.22 -22.02
CA THR A 167 0.70 -10.17 -23.42
C THR A 167 -0.29 -10.87 -24.36
N ASN A 168 -0.35 -10.42 -25.62
CA ASN A 168 -1.34 -10.87 -26.60
C ASN A 168 -1.03 -12.23 -27.25
N ASN A 169 0.03 -12.90 -26.84
CA ASN A 169 0.44 -14.18 -27.39
C ASN A 169 0.39 -15.31 -26.35
N GLY A 170 0.13 -16.51 -26.79
CA GLY A 170 0.07 -17.72 -25.94
C GLY A 170 -1.36 -18.24 -25.71
N ASP A 171 -1.50 -19.14 -24.74
CA ASP A 171 -2.80 -19.78 -24.40
C ASP A 171 -3.66 -18.80 -23.57
N ASP A 172 -4.85 -18.47 -24.06
CA ASP A 172 -5.81 -17.56 -23.40
C ASP A 172 -6.23 -18.05 -22.00
N ARG A 173 -6.19 -19.35 -21.75
CA ARG A 173 -6.45 -19.91 -20.42
C ARG A 173 -5.41 -19.49 -19.37
N MET A 174 -4.24 -19.01 -19.82
CA MET A 174 -3.14 -18.54 -18.98
C MET A 174 -3.08 -17.00 -18.94
N LYS A 175 -4.11 -16.29 -19.44
CA LYS A 175 -4.17 -14.83 -19.52
C LYS A 175 -5.06 -14.23 -18.45
N ALA A 176 -4.68 -13.03 -18.00
CA ALA A 176 -5.40 -12.22 -17.04
C ALA A 176 -5.17 -10.74 -17.40
N HIS A 177 -6.05 -10.20 -18.26
CA HIS A 177 -5.85 -8.88 -18.87
C HIS A 177 -6.29 -7.71 -17.99
N ASP A 178 -7.17 -7.95 -17.01
CA ASP A 178 -7.80 -6.90 -16.19
C ASP A 178 -7.10 -6.68 -14.84
N ILE A 179 -6.01 -7.41 -14.57
CA ILE A 179 -5.17 -7.23 -13.39
C ILE A 179 -3.82 -6.63 -13.75
N PHE A 180 -3.12 -6.03 -12.77
CA PHE A 180 -1.84 -5.35 -12.97
C PHE A 180 -0.69 -6.12 -12.31
N PRO A 181 0.10 -6.90 -13.08
CA PRO A 181 1.28 -7.57 -12.56
C PRO A 181 2.34 -6.57 -12.05
N ALA A 182 2.97 -6.92 -10.94
CA ALA A 182 4.08 -6.19 -10.35
C ALA A 182 5.16 -7.17 -9.86
N VAL A 183 6.43 -6.81 -9.99
CA VAL A 183 7.55 -7.66 -9.58
C VAL A 183 8.33 -7.00 -8.46
N CYS A 184 8.60 -7.79 -7.41
CA CYS A 184 9.41 -7.38 -6.26
C CYS A 184 10.86 -7.80 -6.48
N TYR A 185 11.77 -6.85 -6.40
CA TYR A 185 13.20 -7.04 -6.66
C TYR A 185 14.02 -6.85 -5.40
N PRO A 186 14.92 -7.80 -5.06
CA PRO A 186 16.02 -7.55 -4.13
C PRO A 186 17.14 -6.79 -4.83
N ASP A 187 17.97 -6.09 -4.07
CA ASP A 187 19.12 -5.34 -4.61
C ASP A 187 20.11 -6.23 -5.36
N LEU A 188 20.28 -7.49 -4.93
CA LEU A 188 21.15 -8.45 -5.58
C LEU A 188 20.83 -8.62 -7.06
N PHE A 189 19.54 -8.69 -7.44
CA PHE A 189 19.15 -8.83 -8.84
C PHE A 189 19.69 -7.68 -9.70
N TRP A 190 19.54 -6.45 -9.25
CA TRP A 190 20.02 -5.27 -9.97
C TRP A 190 21.53 -5.16 -9.98
N ARG A 191 22.21 -5.52 -8.88
CA ARG A 191 23.69 -5.57 -8.85
C ARG A 191 24.24 -6.58 -9.83
N MET A 192 23.65 -7.78 -9.90
CA MET A 192 24.03 -8.80 -10.87
C MET A 192 23.75 -8.36 -12.31
N ALA A 193 22.56 -7.78 -12.57
CA ALA A 193 22.19 -7.26 -13.88
C ALA A 193 23.14 -6.16 -14.38
N LYS A 194 23.55 -5.25 -13.49
CA LYS A 194 24.50 -4.18 -13.80
C LYS A 194 25.91 -4.72 -14.11
N ARG A 195 26.31 -5.82 -13.45
CA ARG A 195 27.62 -6.43 -13.64
C ARG A 195 27.71 -7.23 -14.92
N ASP A 196 26.78 -8.14 -15.17
CA ASP A 196 26.73 -8.98 -16.37
C ASP A 196 25.36 -9.62 -16.53
N LEU A 197 24.67 -9.29 -17.61
CA LEU A 197 23.35 -9.82 -17.95
C LEU A 197 23.33 -11.32 -18.29
N ASN A 198 24.47 -11.93 -18.59
CA ASN A 198 24.56 -13.37 -18.91
C ASN A 198 24.60 -14.25 -17.64
N GLN A 199 24.76 -13.66 -16.45
CA GLN A 199 24.72 -14.41 -15.20
C GLN A 199 23.38 -15.15 -15.04
N GLN A 200 23.45 -16.32 -14.39
CA GLN A 200 22.27 -17.11 -14.09
C GLN A 200 21.58 -16.62 -12.85
N TRP A 201 20.27 -16.43 -12.96
CA TRP A 201 19.35 -16.18 -11.86
C TRP A 201 18.53 -17.44 -11.63
N HIS A 202 18.31 -17.79 -10.36
CA HIS A 202 17.64 -19.03 -9.99
C HIS A 202 16.28 -18.76 -9.40
N LEU A 203 15.27 -19.47 -9.90
CA LEU A 203 13.87 -19.36 -9.49
C LEU A 203 13.50 -20.57 -8.65
N PHE A 204 12.79 -20.34 -7.57
CA PHE A 204 12.44 -21.35 -6.57
C PHE A 204 10.93 -21.36 -6.28
N CYS A 205 10.46 -22.47 -5.73
CA CYS A 205 9.13 -22.56 -5.12
C CYS A 205 9.25 -22.18 -3.63
N PRO A 206 8.50 -21.18 -3.12
CA PRO A 206 8.59 -20.76 -1.72
C PRO A 206 8.25 -21.89 -0.74
N ASN A 207 7.24 -22.69 -1.04
CA ASN A 207 6.87 -23.85 -0.21
C ASN A 207 7.97 -24.90 -0.13
N GLU A 208 8.72 -25.14 -1.20
CA GLU A 208 9.84 -26.07 -1.21
C GLU A 208 10.99 -25.56 -0.34
N ILE A 209 11.30 -24.25 -0.41
CA ILE A 209 12.29 -23.62 0.48
C ILE A 209 11.87 -23.81 1.93
N MET A 210 10.64 -23.46 2.30
CA MET A 210 10.16 -23.65 3.66
C MET A 210 10.27 -25.11 4.13
N THR A 211 9.93 -26.06 3.25
CA THR A 211 9.99 -27.49 3.59
C THR A 211 11.41 -28.00 3.80
N VAL A 212 12.36 -27.55 2.98
CA VAL A 212 13.75 -28.05 2.98
C VAL A 212 14.65 -27.28 3.95
N LYS A 213 14.45 -25.97 4.05
CA LYS A 213 15.30 -25.04 4.81
C LYS A 213 14.73 -24.63 6.14
N GLY A 214 13.40 -24.74 6.35
CA GLY A 214 12.73 -24.32 7.58
C GLY A 214 12.53 -22.82 7.71
N TYR A 215 12.70 -22.05 6.61
CA TYR A 215 12.42 -20.61 6.59
C TYR A 215 11.72 -20.19 5.29
N CYS A 216 11.01 -19.08 5.34
CA CYS A 216 10.38 -18.43 4.19
C CYS A 216 11.35 -17.37 3.66
N LEU A 217 11.84 -17.50 2.44
CA LEU A 217 12.83 -16.57 1.86
C LEU A 217 12.24 -15.15 1.72
N GLU A 218 10.95 -15.05 1.46
CA GLU A 218 10.24 -13.78 1.36
C GLU A 218 10.18 -12.99 2.68
N ASP A 219 10.45 -13.60 3.84
CA ASP A 219 10.41 -12.93 5.14
C ASP A 219 11.69 -12.16 5.47
N TYR A 220 12.65 -12.13 4.53
CA TYR A 220 13.94 -11.46 4.68
C TYR A 220 14.14 -10.39 3.61
N TYR A 221 15.12 -9.49 3.83
CA TYR A 221 15.56 -8.47 2.86
C TYR A 221 17.05 -8.11 3.08
N GLY A 222 17.65 -7.42 2.10
CA GLY A 222 19.04 -6.98 2.17
C GLY A 222 20.03 -8.12 2.25
N GLU A 223 21.10 -7.98 3.04
CA GLU A 223 22.18 -8.94 3.15
C GLU A 223 21.74 -10.32 3.67
N GLU A 224 20.82 -10.33 4.62
CA GLU A 224 20.29 -11.58 5.18
C GLU A 224 19.52 -12.37 4.11
N TRP A 225 18.69 -11.68 3.31
CA TRP A 225 18.03 -12.30 2.17
C TRP A 225 19.02 -12.88 1.16
N GLU A 226 20.07 -12.11 0.84
CA GLU A 226 21.10 -12.53 -0.10
C GLU A 226 21.83 -13.80 0.35
N GLN A 227 22.24 -13.85 1.62
CA GLN A 227 22.88 -15.03 2.20
C GLN A 227 21.96 -16.27 2.10
N ARG A 228 20.67 -16.14 2.46
CA ARG A 228 19.69 -17.22 2.39
C ARG A 228 19.40 -17.65 0.94
N TYR A 229 19.32 -16.70 0.02
CA TYR A 229 19.16 -17.01 -1.39
C TYR A 229 20.36 -17.79 -1.94
N MET A 230 21.57 -17.39 -1.62
CA MET A 230 22.76 -18.12 -2.02
C MET A 230 22.86 -19.50 -1.38
N ASP A 231 22.40 -19.64 -0.14
CA ASP A 231 22.25 -20.96 0.51
C ASP A 231 21.24 -21.86 -0.24
N CYS A 232 20.11 -21.30 -0.71
CA CYS A 232 19.19 -22.03 -1.59
C CYS A 232 19.82 -22.40 -2.93
N VAL A 233 20.59 -21.50 -3.55
CA VAL A 233 21.28 -21.75 -4.83
C VAL A 233 22.24 -22.92 -4.74
N ASN A 234 22.95 -23.05 -3.62
CA ASN A 234 23.98 -24.10 -3.40
C ASN A 234 23.40 -25.43 -2.89
N ASP A 235 22.11 -25.47 -2.50
CA ASP A 235 21.50 -26.69 -1.99
C ASP A 235 20.93 -27.56 -3.11
N SER A 236 21.49 -28.73 -3.31
CA SER A 236 21.07 -29.69 -4.34
C SER A 236 19.71 -30.34 -4.08
N ARG A 237 19.17 -30.23 -2.88
CA ARG A 237 17.82 -30.75 -2.51
C ARG A 237 16.70 -29.88 -3.06
N LEU A 238 16.98 -28.60 -3.36
CA LEU A 238 15.99 -27.66 -3.89
C LEU A 238 15.93 -27.75 -5.43
N SER A 239 14.71 -27.90 -5.92
CA SER A 239 14.43 -27.82 -7.36
C SER A 239 14.46 -26.37 -7.83
N LYS A 240 15.41 -26.01 -8.67
CA LYS A 240 15.54 -24.65 -9.22
C LYS A 240 15.35 -24.62 -10.73
N ARG A 241 14.72 -23.54 -11.21
CA ARG A 241 14.71 -23.17 -12.63
C ARG A 241 15.71 -22.04 -12.83
N SER A 242 16.68 -22.25 -13.72
CA SER A 242 17.73 -21.26 -13.98
C SER A 242 17.46 -20.53 -15.28
N MET A 243 17.62 -19.22 -15.27
CA MET A 243 17.51 -18.38 -16.46
C MET A 243 18.61 -17.33 -16.46
N SER A 244 19.06 -16.89 -17.64
CA SER A 244 19.93 -15.73 -17.70
C SER A 244 19.18 -14.49 -17.27
N ILE A 245 19.84 -13.56 -16.57
CA ILE A 245 19.25 -12.25 -16.22
C ILE A 245 18.80 -11.53 -17.49
N LYS A 246 19.54 -11.67 -18.58
CA LYS A 246 19.20 -11.13 -19.90
C LYS A 246 17.83 -11.58 -20.39
N ASP A 247 17.49 -12.85 -20.22
CA ASP A 247 16.19 -13.38 -20.65
C ASP A 247 15.07 -12.89 -19.76
N ILE A 248 15.30 -12.78 -18.44
CA ILE A 248 14.32 -12.19 -17.51
C ILE A 248 14.08 -10.72 -17.85
N VAL A 249 15.13 -9.93 -18.04
CA VAL A 249 15.03 -8.51 -18.42
C VAL A 249 14.30 -8.36 -19.76
N ARG A 250 14.56 -9.24 -20.74
CA ARG A 250 13.87 -9.24 -22.04
C ARG A 250 12.35 -9.48 -21.85
N LEU A 251 11.95 -10.42 -20.99
CA LEU A 251 10.54 -10.68 -20.69
C LEU A 251 9.88 -9.46 -20.01
N ILE A 252 10.59 -8.84 -19.05
CA ILE A 252 10.11 -7.63 -18.36
C ILE A 252 9.90 -6.49 -19.38
N LEU A 253 10.91 -6.20 -20.19
CA LEU A 253 10.84 -5.12 -21.19
C LEU A 253 9.75 -5.37 -22.22
N ARG A 254 9.62 -6.61 -22.69
CA ARG A 254 8.55 -6.98 -23.63
C ARG A 254 7.18 -6.76 -23.02
N SER A 255 6.93 -7.25 -21.81
CA SER A 255 5.67 -7.03 -21.10
C SER A 255 5.40 -5.54 -20.89
N ALA A 256 6.42 -4.75 -20.48
CA ALA A 256 6.28 -3.33 -20.26
C ALA A 256 5.91 -2.55 -21.53
N VAL A 257 6.53 -2.89 -22.67
CA VAL A 257 6.22 -2.25 -23.96
C VAL A 257 4.83 -2.63 -24.48
N GLU A 258 4.45 -3.90 -24.36
CA GLU A 258 3.15 -4.38 -24.83
C GLU A 258 1.96 -3.95 -23.96
N THR A 259 2.16 -3.85 -22.63
CA THR A 259 1.03 -3.78 -21.67
C THR A 259 1.14 -2.65 -20.63
N GLY A 260 2.27 -1.96 -20.52
CA GLY A 260 2.55 -1.00 -19.45
C GLY A 260 2.83 -1.64 -18.08
N THR A 261 2.96 -2.97 -18.01
CA THR A 261 3.29 -3.74 -16.81
C THR A 261 4.47 -4.69 -17.10
N PRO A 262 5.19 -5.21 -16.11
CA PRO A 262 4.91 -5.14 -14.66
C PRO A 262 5.32 -3.82 -14.04
N PHE A 263 4.70 -3.48 -12.90
CA PHE A 263 5.24 -2.45 -12.00
C PHE A 263 6.51 -2.97 -11.32
N THR A 264 7.37 -2.05 -10.91
CA THR A 264 8.65 -2.39 -10.26
C THR A 264 8.58 -1.99 -8.79
N PHE A 265 8.88 -2.95 -7.89
CA PHE A 265 8.95 -2.71 -6.46
C PHE A 265 10.30 -3.13 -5.89
N ASN A 266 11.13 -2.17 -5.46
CA ASN A 266 12.47 -2.40 -4.92
C ASN A 266 12.37 -2.72 -3.42
N ARG A 267 12.20 -3.98 -3.10
CA ARG A 267 11.85 -4.49 -1.79
C ARG A 267 12.86 -4.16 -0.69
N ASP A 268 14.15 -4.30 -0.96
CA ASP A 268 15.20 -4.02 0.01
C ASP A 268 15.25 -2.54 0.37
N THR A 269 15.14 -1.66 -0.63
CA THR A 269 15.12 -0.20 -0.43
C THR A 269 13.94 0.22 0.44
N VAL A 270 12.77 -0.33 0.16
CA VAL A 270 11.54 -0.02 0.91
C VAL A 270 11.66 -0.50 2.36
N ASN A 271 12.15 -1.73 2.59
CA ASN A 271 12.27 -2.27 3.95
C ASN A 271 13.36 -1.56 4.76
N ARG A 272 14.47 -1.14 4.16
CA ARG A 272 15.46 -0.28 4.86
C ARG A 272 14.88 1.06 5.32
N ALA A 273 13.93 1.60 4.57
CA ALA A 273 13.25 2.86 4.91
C ALA A 273 12.05 2.68 5.85
N ASN A 274 11.67 1.44 6.18
CA ASN A 274 10.51 1.12 7.00
C ASN A 274 10.69 1.58 8.45
N PRO A 275 9.92 2.56 8.96
CA PRO A 275 10.05 3.01 10.34
C PRO A 275 9.49 2.02 11.37
N ASN A 276 8.75 1.02 10.92
CA ASN A 276 8.12 -0.01 11.75
C ASN A 276 8.73 -1.40 11.55
N ALA A 277 10.01 -1.49 11.16
CA ALA A 277 10.70 -2.76 10.91
C ALA A 277 10.74 -3.69 12.13
N HIS A 278 10.62 -3.15 13.36
CA HIS A 278 10.52 -3.94 14.60
C HIS A 278 9.24 -4.78 14.70
N ARG A 279 8.23 -4.53 13.88
CA ARG A 279 6.93 -5.25 13.88
C ARG A 279 6.72 -6.19 12.71
N GLY A 280 7.42 -6.00 11.61
CA GLY A 280 7.21 -6.83 10.44
C GLY A 280 7.92 -6.32 9.20
N ILE A 281 7.57 -6.92 8.07
CA ILE A 281 8.17 -6.68 6.77
C ILE A 281 7.14 -6.14 5.79
N ILE A 282 7.62 -5.44 4.76
CA ILE A 282 6.84 -4.95 3.63
C ILE A 282 7.11 -5.87 2.45
N TYR A 283 6.11 -6.68 2.05
CA TYR A 283 6.26 -7.61 0.93
C TYR A 283 6.04 -6.94 -0.43
N CYS A 284 5.02 -6.06 -0.50
CA CYS A 284 4.61 -5.40 -1.74
C CYS A 284 3.95 -4.05 -1.47
N SER A 285 3.32 -3.49 -2.48
CA SER A 285 2.59 -2.22 -2.43
C SER A 285 1.10 -2.40 -2.82
N ASN A 286 0.36 -1.29 -2.85
CA ASN A 286 -1.04 -1.24 -3.29
C ASN A 286 -1.17 -1.25 -4.82
N LEU A 287 -2.38 -0.97 -5.32
CA LEU A 287 -2.68 -0.91 -6.76
C LEU A 287 -1.80 0.10 -7.52
N CYS A 288 -1.55 1.27 -6.95
CA CYS A 288 -0.80 2.36 -7.62
C CYS A 288 0.68 2.44 -7.21
N THR A 289 1.17 1.53 -6.38
CA THR A 289 2.58 1.36 -5.97
C THR A 289 3.13 2.50 -5.09
N GLU A 290 2.29 3.30 -4.43
CA GLU A 290 2.72 4.41 -3.56
C GLU A 290 2.71 4.08 -2.06
N ILE A 291 2.15 2.95 -1.64
CA ILE A 291 2.00 2.59 -0.22
C ILE A 291 2.99 1.48 0.17
N ALA A 292 3.66 1.70 1.28
CA ALA A 292 4.58 0.75 1.88
C ALA A 292 4.34 0.67 3.39
N GLN A 293 3.73 -0.42 3.84
CA GLN A 293 3.41 -0.69 5.25
C GLN A 293 3.65 -2.16 5.57
N ASN A 294 3.89 -2.49 6.84
CA ASN A 294 4.02 -3.86 7.29
C ASN A 294 2.81 -4.71 6.91
N MET A 295 3.07 -5.94 6.51
CA MET A 295 2.08 -6.88 6.02
C MET A 295 2.28 -8.25 6.67
N SER A 296 1.19 -8.96 6.92
CA SER A 296 1.22 -10.36 7.33
C SER A 296 -0.08 -11.05 6.94
N SER A 297 -0.02 -12.38 6.76
CA SER A 297 -1.16 -13.18 6.36
C SER A 297 -2.22 -13.29 7.46
N ILE A 298 -3.47 -13.37 7.05
CA ILE A 298 -4.61 -13.71 7.91
C ILE A 298 -4.63 -15.24 8.07
N GLU A 299 -4.73 -15.72 9.31
CA GLU A 299 -4.68 -17.15 9.63
C GLU A 299 -5.93 -17.62 10.37
N THR A 300 -6.51 -18.76 9.96
CA THR A 300 -7.50 -19.47 10.76
C THR A 300 -6.78 -20.26 11.86
N VAL A 301 -7.09 -19.95 13.11
CA VAL A 301 -6.49 -20.59 14.29
C VAL A 301 -7.26 -21.85 14.66
N SER A 302 -8.60 -21.76 14.73
CA SER A 302 -9.49 -22.90 15.02
C SER A 302 -10.83 -22.75 14.30
N THR A 303 -11.51 -23.88 14.14
CA THR A 303 -12.90 -23.95 13.73
C THR A 303 -13.61 -24.89 14.71
N GLU A 304 -14.63 -24.42 15.38
CA GLU A 304 -15.34 -25.14 16.44
C GLU A 304 -16.83 -25.16 16.13
N ILE A 305 -17.48 -26.27 16.47
CA ILE A 305 -18.93 -26.40 16.44
C ILE A 305 -19.41 -26.26 17.88
N CYS A 306 -20.24 -25.29 18.15
CA CYS A 306 -20.78 -25.02 19.47
C CYS A 306 -22.28 -24.72 19.41
N THR A 307 -22.92 -24.61 20.57
CA THR A 307 -24.33 -24.24 20.69
C THR A 307 -24.41 -22.82 21.25
N GLU A 308 -25.12 -21.95 20.54
CA GLU A 308 -25.38 -20.56 20.94
C GLU A 308 -26.88 -20.28 20.76
N ASP A 309 -27.52 -19.76 21.79
CA ASP A 309 -28.97 -19.47 21.86
C ASP A 309 -29.88 -20.66 21.45
N GLY A 310 -29.41 -21.90 21.71
CA GLY A 310 -30.16 -23.12 21.36
C GLY A 310 -29.91 -23.65 19.95
N ASP A 311 -29.18 -22.92 19.11
CA ASP A 311 -28.81 -23.33 17.74
C ASP A 311 -27.38 -23.86 17.64
N THR A 312 -27.11 -24.74 16.70
CA THR A 312 -25.78 -25.23 16.38
C THR A 312 -25.10 -24.22 15.45
N VAL A 313 -23.96 -23.64 15.91
CA VAL A 313 -23.20 -22.65 15.17
C VAL A 313 -21.76 -23.11 14.93
N VAL A 314 -21.15 -22.61 13.86
CA VAL A 314 -19.73 -22.82 13.55
C VAL A 314 -18.97 -21.54 13.85
N VAL A 315 -18.07 -21.57 14.83
CA VAL A 315 -17.23 -20.44 15.21
C VAL A 315 -15.83 -20.64 14.65
N LYS A 316 -15.34 -19.65 13.90
CA LYS A 316 -13.96 -19.60 13.41
C LYS A 316 -13.18 -18.54 14.16
N THR A 317 -12.09 -18.95 14.81
CA THR A 317 -11.13 -18.02 15.40
C THR A 317 -10.07 -17.67 14.37
N ILE A 318 -9.94 -16.37 14.07
CA ILE A 318 -9.05 -15.86 13.02
C ILE A 318 -8.06 -14.89 13.64
N ARG A 319 -6.77 -15.10 13.39
CA ARG A 319 -5.72 -14.10 13.65
C ARG A 319 -5.70 -13.13 12.50
N PRO A 320 -5.90 -11.80 12.75
CA PRO A 320 -6.16 -10.83 11.67
C PRO A 320 -4.97 -10.55 10.75
N GLY A 321 -3.75 -10.84 11.15
CA GLY A 321 -2.56 -10.37 10.42
C GLY A 321 -2.50 -8.84 10.34
N ASP A 322 -1.77 -8.35 9.33
CA ASP A 322 -1.72 -6.92 8.97
C ASP A 322 -2.28 -6.73 7.54
N PHE A 323 -3.57 -6.44 7.48
CA PHE A 323 -4.29 -6.10 6.25
C PHE A 323 -4.27 -4.58 6.06
N VAL A 324 -3.47 -4.09 5.12
CA VAL A 324 -3.11 -2.67 5.00
C VAL A 324 -4.24 -1.83 4.44
N VAL A 325 -4.35 -0.60 4.91
CA VAL A 325 -5.31 0.41 4.46
C VAL A 325 -4.58 1.71 4.12
N CYS A 326 -4.99 2.36 3.04
CA CYS A 326 -4.42 3.61 2.56
C CYS A 326 -5.36 4.79 2.80
N ASN A 327 -4.94 5.76 3.62
CA ASN A 327 -5.68 7.00 3.90
C ASN A 327 -4.92 8.16 3.26
N LEU A 328 -5.43 8.69 2.14
CA LEU A 328 -4.65 9.54 1.24
C LEU A 328 -5.25 10.93 1.04
N ALA A 329 -4.36 11.92 0.97
CA ALA A 329 -4.64 13.26 0.47
C ALA A 329 -3.43 13.80 -0.33
N SER A 330 -3.66 14.80 -1.18
CA SER A 330 -2.60 15.49 -1.93
C SER A 330 -2.68 16.99 -1.74
N LEU A 331 -1.55 17.60 -1.40
CA LEU A 331 -1.36 19.04 -1.41
C LEU A 331 -1.24 19.53 -2.86
N SER A 332 -1.97 20.58 -3.23
CA SER A 332 -1.87 21.20 -4.54
C SER A 332 -0.86 22.35 -4.50
N LEU A 333 0.40 22.06 -4.85
CA LEU A 333 1.53 22.98 -4.66
C LEU A 333 1.39 24.31 -5.42
N GLY A 334 0.65 24.32 -6.53
CA GLY A 334 0.39 25.54 -7.28
C GLY A 334 -0.61 26.50 -6.60
N HIS A 335 -1.38 26.01 -5.62
CA HIS A 335 -2.38 26.80 -4.88
C HIS A 335 -1.95 27.07 -3.44
N LEU A 336 -0.89 26.42 -2.94
CA LEU A 336 -0.40 26.60 -1.58
C LEU A 336 0.52 27.82 -1.47
N PRO A 337 0.49 28.53 -0.32
CA PRO A 337 1.40 29.65 -0.02
C PRO A 337 2.78 29.11 0.40
N LEU A 338 3.55 28.55 -0.56
CA LEU A 338 4.82 27.87 -0.26
C LEU A 338 5.90 28.81 0.31
N GLU A 339 5.77 30.12 0.12
CA GLU A 339 6.68 31.14 0.66
C GLU A 339 6.37 31.50 2.12
N ASP A 340 5.10 31.34 2.55
CA ASP A 340 4.68 31.57 3.92
C ASP A 340 4.75 30.27 4.72
N GLU A 341 5.87 30.09 5.41
CA GLU A 341 6.13 28.87 6.18
C GLU A 341 5.10 28.59 7.26
N LYS A 342 4.58 29.64 7.91
CA LYS A 342 3.57 29.52 8.96
C LYS A 342 2.24 29.01 8.40
N GLN A 343 1.77 29.63 7.31
CA GLN A 343 0.54 29.20 6.66
C GLN A 343 0.69 27.78 6.08
N MET A 344 1.83 27.48 5.46
CA MET A 344 2.09 26.12 4.93
C MET A 344 2.05 25.06 6.05
N LYS A 345 2.72 25.29 7.18
CA LYS A 345 2.68 24.40 8.36
C LYS A 345 1.25 24.20 8.87
N GLU A 346 0.45 25.27 8.95
CA GLU A 346 -0.95 25.19 9.37
C GLU A 346 -1.82 24.38 8.40
N LYS A 347 -1.63 24.56 7.08
CA LYS A 347 -2.32 23.77 6.05
C LYS A 347 -1.97 22.30 6.14
N VAL A 348 -0.69 21.96 6.22
CA VAL A 348 -0.22 20.58 6.37
C VAL A 348 -0.78 19.94 7.65
N ALA A 349 -0.74 20.64 8.77
CA ALA A 349 -1.30 20.16 10.04
C ALA A 349 -2.83 19.90 9.94
N THR A 350 -3.54 20.75 9.22
CA THR A 350 -4.98 20.58 8.96
C THR A 350 -5.26 19.31 8.16
N VAL A 351 -4.44 19.01 7.14
CA VAL A 351 -4.59 17.78 6.34
C VAL A 351 -4.22 16.52 7.13
N VAL A 352 -3.14 16.55 7.91
CA VAL A 352 -2.74 15.43 8.78
C VAL A 352 -3.87 15.09 9.75
N ARG A 353 -4.50 16.09 10.38
CA ARG A 353 -5.67 15.88 11.24
C ARG A 353 -6.87 15.33 10.47
N ALA A 354 -7.15 15.84 9.28
CA ALA A 354 -8.24 15.31 8.44
C ALA A 354 -8.03 13.83 8.10
N LEU A 355 -6.80 13.42 7.78
CA LEU A 355 -6.44 12.03 7.51
C LEU A 355 -6.52 11.14 8.76
N ASP A 356 -6.13 11.65 9.94
CA ASP A 356 -6.32 10.94 11.21
C ASP A 356 -7.81 10.72 11.50
N ASN A 357 -8.65 11.73 11.22
CA ASN A 357 -10.11 11.63 11.37
C ASN A 357 -10.74 10.67 10.35
N VAL A 358 -10.20 10.56 9.14
CA VAL A 358 -10.63 9.53 8.17
C VAL A 358 -10.50 8.13 8.76
N ILE A 359 -9.42 7.83 9.50
CA ILE A 359 -9.22 6.51 10.13
C ILE A 359 -10.34 6.19 11.13
N GLU A 360 -10.77 7.18 11.92
CA GLU A 360 -11.85 7.00 12.91
C GLU A 360 -13.23 6.87 12.27
N LEU A 361 -13.46 7.61 11.18
CA LEU A 361 -14.78 7.70 10.53
C LEU A 361 -15.03 6.58 9.53
N ASN A 362 -13.97 5.95 9.01
CA ASN A 362 -14.07 5.03 7.90
C ASN A 362 -14.98 3.83 8.22
N PHE A 363 -15.93 3.57 7.33
CA PHE A 363 -16.62 2.28 7.30
C PHE A 363 -15.67 1.24 6.70
N TYR A 364 -15.39 0.18 7.45
CA TYR A 364 -14.51 -0.88 7.01
C TYR A 364 -15.33 -2.08 6.50
N PRO A 365 -15.25 -2.42 5.20
CA PRO A 365 -15.98 -3.57 4.65
C PRO A 365 -15.50 -4.91 5.22
N ILE A 366 -14.30 -4.95 5.79
CA ILE A 366 -13.69 -6.11 6.41
C ILE A 366 -13.01 -5.74 7.74
N PRO A 367 -13.19 -6.53 8.81
CA PRO A 367 -12.69 -6.20 10.15
C PRO A 367 -11.17 -6.19 10.24
N PHE A 368 -10.47 -7.00 9.45
CA PHE A 368 -9.00 -7.07 9.45
C PHE A 368 -8.37 -5.72 9.06
N ALA A 369 -8.97 -5.03 8.10
CA ALA A 369 -8.56 -3.70 7.66
C ALA A 369 -8.72 -2.67 8.79
N GLN A 370 -9.84 -2.71 9.52
CA GLN A 370 -10.07 -1.83 10.67
C GLN A 370 -9.00 -2.03 11.75
N ILE A 371 -8.74 -3.28 12.12
CA ILE A 371 -7.76 -3.62 13.16
C ILE A 371 -6.38 -3.07 12.79
N THR A 372 -5.91 -3.33 11.57
CA THR A 372 -4.60 -2.88 11.10
C THR A 372 -4.52 -1.36 11.02
N ASN A 373 -5.55 -0.72 10.47
CA ASN A 373 -5.58 0.74 10.31
C ASN A 373 -5.55 1.46 11.66
N HIS A 374 -6.24 0.93 12.68
CA HIS A 374 -6.21 1.50 14.03
C HIS A 374 -4.89 1.24 14.77
N ARG A 375 -4.21 0.13 14.48
CA ARG A 375 -2.90 -0.19 15.11
C ARG A 375 -1.77 0.72 14.61
N TYR A 376 -1.67 0.93 13.30
CA TYR A 376 -0.61 1.73 12.69
C TYR A 376 -1.01 3.19 12.47
N ARG A 377 -2.29 3.46 12.22
CA ARG A 377 -2.80 4.79 11.90
C ARG A 377 -2.05 5.46 10.75
N SER A 378 -1.66 4.67 9.76
CA SER A 378 -0.85 5.15 8.64
C SER A 378 -1.63 6.12 7.76
N ILE A 379 -0.97 7.20 7.37
CA ILE A 379 -1.50 8.20 6.43
C ILE A 379 -0.52 8.43 5.27
N GLY A 380 -1.07 8.79 4.11
CA GLY A 380 -0.28 9.16 2.94
C GLY A 380 -0.61 10.58 2.51
N LEU A 381 0.32 11.50 2.78
CA LEU A 381 0.23 12.89 2.33
C LEU A 381 1.13 13.07 1.10
N GLY A 382 0.53 13.08 -0.07
CA GLY A 382 1.21 13.32 -1.33
C GLY A 382 1.14 14.78 -1.78
N VAL A 383 1.66 15.02 -2.98
CA VAL A 383 1.61 16.33 -3.65
C VAL A 383 1.10 16.19 -5.08
N SER A 384 0.46 17.25 -5.57
CA SER A 384 0.08 17.43 -6.97
C SER A 384 0.40 18.86 -7.41
N GLY A 385 0.34 19.14 -8.72
CA GLY A 385 0.58 20.49 -9.23
C GLY A 385 2.02 20.98 -9.05
N TYR A 386 3.01 20.09 -8.96
CA TYR A 386 4.41 20.48 -8.82
C TYR A 386 4.90 21.32 -10.01
N HIS A 387 4.64 20.87 -11.24
CA HIS A 387 4.96 21.65 -12.44
C HIS A 387 4.22 23.00 -12.48
N HIS A 388 2.96 23.03 -12.03
CA HIS A 388 2.20 24.29 -11.88
C HIS A 388 2.91 25.23 -10.90
N ALA A 389 3.40 24.73 -9.77
CA ALA A 389 4.16 25.54 -8.80
C ALA A 389 5.45 26.13 -9.39
N LEU A 390 6.16 25.39 -10.24
CA LEU A 390 7.33 25.87 -10.98
C LEU A 390 6.94 26.95 -11.99
N ALA A 391 5.90 26.69 -12.79
CA ALA A 391 5.44 27.59 -13.84
C ALA A 391 4.99 28.95 -13.29
N VAL A 392 4.22 28.97 -12.19
CA VAL A 392 3.79 30.22 -11.51
C VAL A 392 4.98 31.04 -11.01
N ARG A 393 6.10 30.40 -10.67
CA ARG A 393 7.31 31.04 -10.16
C ARG A 393 8.35 31.34 -11.25
N GLY A 394 8.09 30.95 -12.50
CA GLY A 394 9.04 31.09 -13.60
C GLY A 394 10.28 30.20 -13.45
N ILE A 395 10.22 29.17 -12.63
CA ILE A 395 11.35 28.24 -12.42
C ILE A 395 11.38 27.25 -13.58
N ARG A 396 12.51 27.20 -14.28
CA ARG A 396 12.71 26.31 -15.43
C ARG A 396 12.97 24.86 -14.92
N TRP A 397 12.30 23.89 -15.53
CA TRP A 397 12.54 22.46 -15.33
C TRP A 397 14.03 22.12 -15.60
N GLU A 398 14.61 21.24 -14.79
CA GLU A 398 16.02 20.80 -14.86
C GLU A 398 17.07 21.90 -14.58
N SER A 399 16.68 23.06 -14.03
CA SER A 399 17.62 24.09 -13.57
C SER A 399 18.13 23.81 -12.13
N GLU A 400 19.24 24.41 -11.74
CA GLU A 400 19.73 24.39 -10.37
C GLU A 400 18.72 25.01 -9.38
N GLU A 401 18.01 26.03 -9.83
CA GLU A 401 16.94 26.65 -9.06
C GLU A 401 15.79 25.65 -8.80
N HIS A 402 15.44 24.84 -9.81
CA HIS A 402 14.45 23.76 -9.67
C HIS A 402 14.87 22.76 -8.60
N LEU A 403 16.11 22.27 -8.62
CA LEU A 403 16.62 21.32 -7.62
C LEU A 403 16.59 21.91 -6.20
N SER A 404 17.03 23.15 -6.05
CA SER A 404 16.99 23.86 -4.77
C SER A 404 15.56 24.10 -4.26
N PHE A 405 14.65 24.46 -5.16
CA PHE A 405 13.23 24.65 -4.83
C PHE A 405 12.58 23.34 -4.36
N MET A 406 12.81 22.27 -5.11
CA MET A 406 12.30 20.94 -4.78
C MET A 406 12.75 20.50 -3.38
N ASP A 407 14.04 20.55 -3.12
CA ASP A 407 14.62 20.14 -1.84
C ASP A 407 13.96 20.89 -0.66
N LYS A 408 13.92 22.22 -0.74
CA LYS A 408 13.30 23.07 0.29
C LYS A 408 11.83 22.80 0.51
N VAL A 409 11.04 22.66 -0.55
CA VAL A 409 9.59 22.46 -0.44
C VAL A 409 9.27 21.12 0.21
N PHE A 410 9.92 20.03 -0.25
CA PHE A 410 9.66 18.71 0.29
C PHE A 410 10.19 18.55 1.72
N GLU A 411 11.34 19.14 2.05
CA GLU A 411 11.85 19.19 3.44
C GLU A 411 10.83 19.86 4.38
N ARG A 412 10.30 21.03 4.01
CA ARG A 412 9.32 21.78 4.81
C ARG A 412 8.00 21.02 4.99
N ILE A 413 7.48 20.39 3.92
CA ILE A 413 6.26 19.57 4.00
C ILE A 413 6.48 18.39 4.94
N ASN A 414 7.59 17.68 4.80
CA ASN A 414 7.92 16.54 5.66
C ASN A 414 8.05 16.94 7.13
N TYR A 415 8.80 18.02 7.40
CA TYR A 415 8.91 18.58 8.75
C TYR A 415 7.55 18.92 9.35
N ALA A 416 6.71 19.63 8.60
CA ALA A 416 5.37 20.04 9.04
C ALA A 416 4.45 18.85 9.32
N ALA A 417 4.50 17.80 8.48
CA ALA A 417 3.70 16.60 8.65
C ALA A 417 4.10 15.81 9.91
N ILE A 418 5.41 15.62 10.12
CA ILE A 418 5.93 14.94 11.32
C ILE A 418 5.58 15.73 12.58
N ALA A 419 5.80 17.05 12.57
CA ALA A 419 5.47 17.92 13.70
C ALA A 419 3.97 17.88 14.03
N ALA A 420 3.11 17.91 13.00
CA ALA A 420 1.65 17.82 13.17
C ALA A 420 1.21 16.48 13.76
N SER A 421 1.78 15.37 13.28
CA SER A 421 1.46 14.04 13.81
C SER A 421 1.93 13.89 15.27
N SER A 422 3.07 14.46 15.63
CA SER A 422 3.55 14.49 17.03
C SER A 422 2.65 15.33 17.94
N GLU A 423 2.16 16.48 17.47
CA GLU A 423 1.16 17.27 18.23
C GLU A 423 -0.16 16.50 18.40
N LEU A 424 -0.61 15.80 17.37
CA LEU A 424 -1.80 14.93 17.49
C LEU A 424 -1.57 13.79 18.49
N ALA A 425 -0.35 13.24 18.56
CA ALA A 425 -0.03 12.21 19.54
C ALA A 425 -0.13 12.74 20.98
N LYS A 426 0.29 13.97 21.23
CA LYS A 426 0.10 14.63 22.53
C LYS A 426 -1.37 14.77 22.89
N GLU A 427 -2.23 15.06 21.92
CA GLU A 427 -3.68 15.26 22.11
C GLU A 427 -4.46 13.95 22.22
N LYS A 428 -4.17 12.99 21.32
CA LYS A 428 -4.98 11.79 21.08
C LYS A 428 -4.28 10.46 21.41
N GLY A 429 -3.02 10.51 21.86
CA GLY A 429 -2.14 9.33 22.07
C GLY A 429 -1.39 8.92 20.81
N ALA A 430 -0.25 8.27 20.99
CA ALA A 430 0.55 7.70 19.90
C ALA A 430 -0.15 6.50 19.26
N TYR A 431 0.26 6.12 18.03
CA TYR A 431 -0.22 4.87 17.43
C TYR A 431 0.30 3.65 18.22
N HIS A 432 -0.41 2.52 18.10
CA HIS A 432 -0.22 1.36 18.98
C HIS A 432 1.21 0.76 18.94
N TYR A 433 1.85 0.78 17.77
CA TYR A 433 3.19 0.20 17.57
C TYR A 433 4.31 1.26 17.56
N PHE A 434 4.10 2.40 18.21
CA PHE A 434 5.10 3.46 18.28
C PHE A 434 6.35 3.03 19.04
N GLU A 435 6.19 2.28 20.13
CA GLU A 435 7.30 1.81 20.93
C GLU A 435 8.19 0.84 20.16
N GLY A 436 9.51 1.08 20.15
CA GLY A 436 10.49 0.34 19.38
C GLY A 436 10.62 0.76 17.89
N SER A 437 9.79 1.69 17.42
CA SER A 437 9.87 2.20 16.05
C SER A 437 11.08 3.10 15.82
N ASP A 438 11.45 3.29 14.54
CA ASP A 438 12.46 4.28 14.16
C ASP A 438 12.07 5.72 14.56
N TRP A 439 10.78 5.99 14.73
CA TRP A 439 10.29 7.26 15.25
C TRP A 439 10.68 7.46 16.71
N GLN A 440 10.45 6.46 17.56
CA GLN A 440 10.78 6.53 18.98
C GLN A 440 12.29 6.58 19.21
N THR A 441 13.03 5.72 18.50
CA THR A 441 14.50 5.62 18.65
C THR A 441 15.26 6.78 18.02
N GLY A 442 14.59 7.58 17.16
CA GLY A 442 15.22 8.63 16.38
C GLY A 442 15.95 8.12 15.12
N ALA A 443 15.97 6.82 14.88
CA ALA A 443 16.64 6.20 13.72
C ALA A 443 16.11 6.73 12.38
N TYR A 444 14.82 7.08 12.29
CA TYR A 444 14.24 7.70 11.11
C TYR A 444 14.99 8.96 10.67
N PHE A 445 15.29 9.85 11.62
CA PHE A 445 15.96 11.12 11.32
C PHE A 445 17.41 10.91 10.91
N ILE A 446 18.09 9.94 11.54
CA ILE A 446 19.47 9.56 11.20
C ILE A 446 19.55 8.98 9.80
N LYS A 447 18.67 8.02 9.45
CA LYS A 447 18.60 7.38 8.12
C LYS A 447 18.35 8.39 7.00
N ARG A 448 17.66 9.50 7.30
CA ARG A 448 17.34 10.59 6.35
C ARG A 448 18.37 11.70 6.31
N GLY A 449 19.38 11.68 7.20
CA GLY A 449 20.40 12.72 7.28
C GLY A 449 19.89 14.06 7.84
N TYR A 450 18.81 14.06 8.61
CA TYR A 450 18.20 15.25 9.21
C TYR A 450 18.97 15.71 10.45
N ASN A 451 20.00 16.56 10.25
CA ASN A 451 20.99 16.92 11.27
C ASN A 451 20.92 18.38 11.75
N SER A 452 20.06 19.23 11.18
CA SER A 452 19.94 20.62 11.64
C SER A 452 19.42 20.69 13.08
N PRO A 453 19.66 21.82 13.79
CA PRO A 453 19.15 22.01 15.16
C PRO A 453 17.62 21.83 15.25
N GLU A 454 16.88 22.29 14.25
CA GLU A 454 15.42 22.15 14.18
C GLU A 454 14.99 20.68 14.07
N TRP A 455 15.63 19.90 13.19
CA TRP A 455 15.37 18.48 13.05
C TRP A 455 15.72 17.70 14.32
N LYS A 456 16.82 18.02 14.98
CA LYS A 456 17.19 17.42 16.27
C LYS A 456 16.16 17.72 17.36
N ALA A 457 15.68 18.94 17.42
CA ALA A 457 14.63 19.33 18.37
C ALA A 457 13.32 18.57 18.08
N LEU A 458 12.94 18.42 16.81
CA LEU A 458 11.77 17.64 16.41
C LEU A 458 11.94 16.15 16.74
N ALA A 459 13.11 15.57 16.53
CA ALA A 459 13.40 14.18 16.88
C ALA A 459 13.22 13.91 18.39
N VAL A 460 13.73 14.79 19.25
CA VAL A 460 13.51 14.71 20.70
C VAL A 460 12.03 14.83 21.05
N LYS A 461 11.32 15.74 20.41
CA LYS A 461 9.88 15.93 20.61
C LYS A 461 9.10 14.67 20.21
N VAL A 462 9.37 14.10 19.05
CA VAL A 462 8.76 12.85 18.57
C VAL A 462 9.04 11.69 19.53
N SER A 463 10.29 11.52 19.96
CA SER A 463 10.66 10.45 20.90
C SER A 463 9.92 10.54 22.23
N THR A 464 9.64 11.75 22.72
CA THR A 464 9.01 12.00 24.04
C THR A 464 7.48 12.09 23.98
N GLN A 465 6.93 12.69 22.95
CA GLN A 465 5.45 12.87 22.79
C GLN A 465 4.79 11.77 21.98
N GLY A 466 5.54 11.06 21.15
CA GLY A 466 5.04 10.06 20.22
C GLY A 466 4.71 10.61 18.83
N MET A 467 4.27 9.69 17.97
CA MET A 467 3.64 9.93 16.67
C MET A 467 2.21 9.39 16.69
N ARG A 468 1.25 10.17 16.20
CA ARG A 468 -0.14 9.70 16.06
C ARG A 468 -0.30 8.76 14.88
N ASN A 469 0.46 9.00 13.81
CA ASN A 469 0.38 8.30 12.55
C ASN A 469 1.74 7.67 12.22
N ALA A 470 1.73 6.41 11.76
CA ALA A 470 2.95 5.69 11.37
C ALA A 470 3.42 6.08 9.97
#